data_baa0e64b270f795401f1632a23ff105c
#
_entry.id   baa0e64b270f795401f1632a23ff105c
#
_cell.length_a   1.000
_cell.length_b   1.000
_cell.length_c   1.000
_cell.angle_alpha   90.00
_cell.angle_beta   90.00
_cell.angle_gamma   90.00
#
_symmetry.space_group_name_H-M   'P 1'
#
loop_
_entity.id
_entity.type
_entity.pdbx_description
1 polymer ?
#
loop_
_entity_poly.entity_id
_entity_poly.type
_entity_poly.pdbx_seq_one_letter_code
_entity_poly.pdbx_strand_id
1 'polypeptide(L)'
;MRSQSFVLSLLLFAVCLVVLSPAFADPTDAAGWVAAGQSLTAAGNYSAGELAYKQALILDPKNADAWNGIADVLNRAHKYTSDPLATMQMALEASNQSLALNASSPIAWINRGQILYNIGYYYQDQLKDPATANMYYNEQLDAFNQAISIDPNNAEAWFNKGYALCGIGRCTEGVAAFKKVEALDPSYPYLQLNLAQAEKLAGVETPFYIQYAGEIVMAVIAIAIAVIWYWAVRRKY
;
A
#
# COMPACT_ATOMS: atom_id res chain seq x y z
N MET A 1 -19.28 59.23 8.16
CA MET A 1 -18.37 58.62 9.17
C MET A 1 -18.70 57.17 9.56
N ARG A 2 -19.46 56.40 8.75
CA ARG A 2 -19.83 54.99 9.07
C ARG A 2 -19.12 53.95 8.20
N SER A 3 -18.32 54.33 7.21
CA SER A 3 -17.64 53.36 6.29
C SER A 3 -16.22 53.01 6.70
N GLN A 4 -15.56 53.84 7.53
CA GLN A 4 -14.18 53.54 7.94
C GLN A 4 -14.09 52.49 9.11
N SER A 5 -15.15 52.39 9.93
CA SER A 5 -15.15 51.40 11.01
C SER A 5 -15.34 49.96 10.52
N PHE A 6 -15.96 49.78 9.35
CA PHE A 6 -16.21 48.44 8.79
C PHE A 6 -14.97 47.86 8.11
N VAL A 7 -14.14 48.69 7.51
CA VAL A 7 -12.90 48.27 6.87
C VAL A 7 -11.85 47.93 7.91
N LEU A 8 -11.82 48.64 9.03
CA LEU A 8 -10.87 48.36 10.11
C LEU A 8 -11.18 47.06 10.85
N SER A 9 -12.48 46.71 11.00
CA SER A 9 -12.90 45.46 11.64
C SER A 9 -12.63 44.23 10.73
N LEU A 10 -12.73 44.37 9.39
CA LEU A 10 -12.40 43.31 8.44
C LEU A 10 -10.88 43.07 8.38
N LEU A 11 -10.06 44.11 8.46
CA LEU A 11 -8.59 43.99 8.51
C LEU A 11 -8.10 43.37 9.81
N LEU A 12 -8.74 43.67 10.96
CA LEU A 12 -8.44 43.02 12.24
C LEU A 12 -8.85 41.54 12.27
N PHE A 13 -9.95 41.18 11.58
CA PHE A 13 -10.37 39.78 11.48
C PHE A 13 -9.47 38.95 10.55
N ALA A 14 -8.96 39.56 9.46
CA ALA A 14 -8.00 38.93 8.56
C ALA A 14 -6.62 38.73 9.22
N VAL A 15 -6.19 39.66 10.07
CA VAL A 15 -4.93 39.56 10.84
C VAL A 15 -5.04 38.53 11.97
N CYS A 16 -6.22 38.36 12.61
CA CYS A 16 -6.44 37.31 13.64
C CYS A 16 -6.51 35.89 13.06
N LEU A 17 -6.88 35.70 11.80
CA LEU A 17 -6.89 34.38 11.16
C LEU A 17 -5.50 33.89 10.74
N VAL A 18 -4.52 34.78 10.62
CA VAL A 18 -3.12 34.43 10.31
C VAL A 18 -2.33 34.01 11.57
N VAL A 19 -2.83 34.28 12.79
CA VAL A 19 -2.11 34.05 14.06
C VAL A 19 -2.52 32.74 14.77
N LEU A 20 -3.49 31.96 14.21
CA LEU A 20 -4.00 30.72 14.83
C LEU A 20 -3.63 29.46 14.06
N SER A 21 -2.71 29.52 13.10
CA SER A 21 -1.96 28.32 12.73
C SER A 21 -0.94 28.08 13.83
N PRO A 22 -0.91 26.93 14.54
CA PRO A 22 0.24 26.61 15.34
C PRO A 22 1.42 26.69 14.37
N ALA A 23 2.32 27.64 14.60
CA ALA A 23 3.61 27.63 13.94
C ALA A 23 4.29 26.35 14.41
N PHE A 24 4.15 25.27 13.67
CA PHE A 24 5.09 24.17 13.76
C PHE A 24 6.42 24.83 13.45
N ALA A 25 7.28 24.95 14.46
CA ALA A 25 8.64 25.39 14.21
C ALA A 25 9.20 24.47 13.13
N ASP A 26 9.78 25.07 12.10
CA ASP A 26 10.42 24.27 11.04
C ASP A 26 11.39 23.29 11.69
N PRO A 27 11.39 22.02 11.24
CA PRO A 27 12.34 21.05 11.76
C PRO A 27 13.78 21.57 11.64
N THR A 28 14.57 21.37 12.67
CA THR A 28 15.95 21.87 12.73
C THR A 28 16.96 20.87 12.19
N ASP A 29 16.56 19.62 11.97
CA ASP A 29 17.40 18.54 11.49
C ASP A 29 16.74 17.72 10.35
N ALA A 30 17.53 16.90 9.69
CA ALA A 30 17.06 16.08 8.57
C ALA A 30 15.98 15.07 8.98
N ALA A 31 16.07 14.50 10.18
CA ALA A 31 15.10 13.52 10.66
C ALA A 31 13.73 14.15 10.88
N GLY A 32 13.68 15.36 11.44
CA GLY A 32 12.45 16.12 11.61
C GLY A 32 11.79 16.47 10.26
N TRP A 33 12.59 16.85 9.26
CA TRP A 33 12.09 17.11 7.91
C TRP A 33 11.58 15.83 7.23
N VAL A 34 12.21 14.67 7.45
CA VAL A 34 11.69 13.37 6.98
C VAL A 34 10.34 13.08 7.63
N ALA A 35 10.20 13.25 8.95
CA ALA A 35 8.94 13.03 9.65
C ALA A 35 7.82 13.98 9.18
N ALA A 36 8.15 15.26 8.92
CA ALA A 36 7.23 16.23 8.33
C ALA A 36 6.79 15.79 6.93
N GLY A 37 7.73 15.34 6.09
CA GLY A 37 7.46 14.80 4.75
C GLY A 37 6.52 13.59 4.78
N GLN A 38 6.75 12.65 5.69
CA GLN A 38 5.88 11.49 5.90
C GLN A 38 4.45 11.92 6.28
N SER A 39 4.32 12.84 7.23
CA SER A 39 3.02 13.35 7.67
C SER A 39 2.26 14.04 6.55
N LEU A 40 2.93 14.90 5.77
CA LEU A 40 2.35 15.60 4.63
C LEU A 40 1.94 14.65 3.50
N THR A 41 2.76 13.64 3.22
CA THR A 41 2.46 12.61 2.22
C THR A 41 1.25 11.78 2.63
N ALA A 42 1.17 11.38 3.90
CA ALA A 42 0.01 10.67 4.47
C ALA A 42 -1.28 11.50 4.40
N ALA A 43 -1.18 12.82 4.56
CA ALA A 43 -2.30 13.75 4.40
C ALA A 43 -2.68 14.03 2.92
N GLY A 44 -1.97 13.44 1.95
CA GLY A 44 -2.18 13.64 0.52
C GLY A 44 -1.60 14.95 -0.03
N ASN A 45 -0.86 15.71 0.76
CA ASN A 45 -0.20 16.92 0.34
C ASN A 45 1.19 16.60 -0.25
N TYR A 46 1.19 16.00 -1.44
CA TYR A 46 2.39 15.46 -2.08
C TYR A 46 3.43 16.54 -2.38
N SER A 47 3.01 17.72 -2.85
CA SER A 47 3.95 18.81 -3.16
C SER A 47 4.69 19.32 -1.91
N ALA A 48 3.98 19.49 -0.79
CA ALA A 48 4.61 19.89 0.46
C ALA A 48 5.46 18.76 1.05
N GLY A 49 5.03 17.49 0.92
CA GLY A 49 5.80 16.32 1.31
C GLY A 49 7.14 16.24 0.59
N GLU A 50 7.13 16.43 -0.73
CA GLU A 50 8.34 16.45 -1.56
C GLU A 50 9.30 17.57 -1.12
N LEU A 51 8.78 18.77 -0.86
CA LEU A 51 9.58 19.90 -0.38
C LEU A 51 10.23 19.59 0.97
N ALA A 52 9.50 18.97 1.89
CA ALA A 52 10.04 18.58 3.19
C ALA A 52 11.19 17.57 3.06
N TYR A 53 11.04 16.54 2.23
CA TYR A 53 12.14 15.59 1.97
C TYR A 53 13.34 16.26 1.29
N LYS A 54 13.12 17.20 0.38
CA LYS A 54 14.21 18.00 -0.21
C LYS A 54 14.95 18.85 0.84
N GLN A 55 14.23 19.41 1.85
CA GLN A 55 14.87 20.09 2.96
C GLN A 55 15.73 19.13 3.81
N ALA A 56 15.23 17.90 4.03
CA ALA A 56 16.05 16.88 4.69
C ALA A 56 17.34 16.60 3.92
N LEU A 57 17.30 16.51 2.59
CA LEU A 57 18.49 16.28 1.76
C LEU A 57 19.44 17.48 1.65
N ILE A 58 18.96 18.71 1.88
CA ILE A 58 19.83 19.88 2.01
C ILE A 58 20.68 19.77 3.27
N LEU A 59 20.09 19.26 4.37
CA LEU A 59 20.79 19.09 5.66
C LEU A 59 21.65 17.82 5.67
N ASP A 60 21.17 16.74 5.08
CA ASP A 60 21.88 15.46 4.95
C ASP A 60 21.67 14.85 3.54
N PRO A 61 22.56 15.11 2.59
CA PRO A 61 22.46 14.58 1.21
C PRO A 61 22.52 13.04 1.11
N LYS A 62 22.97 12.36 2.20
CA LYS A 62 23.06 10.90 2.25
C LYS A 62 21.92 10.26 3.05
N ASN A 63 20.86 11.00 3.31
CA ASN A 63 19.70 10.49 4.03
C ASN A 63 18.88 9.55 3.13
N ALA A 64 19.04 8.24 3.32
CA ALA A 64 18.35 7.22 2.55
C ALA A 64 16.82 7.30 2.70
N ASP A 65 16.32 7.65 3.91
CA ASP A 65 14.89 7.75 4.18
C ASP A 65 14.26 8.95 3.46
N ALA A 66 14.98 10.06 3.33
CA ALA A 66 14.53 11.21 2.56
C ALA A 66 14.42 10.87 1.07
N TRP A 67 15.40 10.17 0.50
CA TRP A 67 15.33 9.69 -0.88
C TRP A 67 14.17 8.71 -1.08
N ASN A 68 13.95 7.77 -0.15
CA ASN A 68 12.79 6.87 -0.17
C ASN A 68 11.46 7.63 -0.08
N GLY A 69 11.41 8.68 0.74
CA GLY A 69 10.23 9.56 0.85
C GLY A 69 9.93 10.30 -0.45
N ILE A 70 10.97 10.81 -1.16
CA ILE A 70 10.79 11.40 -2.50
C ILE A 70 10.25 10.35 -3.48
N ALA A 71 10.79 9.14 -3.46
CA ALA A 71 10.30 8.05 -4.31
C ALA A 71 8.82 7.75 -4.08
N ASP A 72 8.40 7.61 -2.82
CA ASP A 72 6.99 7.35 -2.45
C ASP A 72 6.08 8.51 -2.85
N VAL A 73 6.46 9.75 -2.57
CA VAL A 73 5.62 10.90 -2.87
C VAL A 73 5.43 11.09 -4.38
N LEU A 74 6.49 10.93 -5.18
CA LEU A 74 6.40 11.00 -6.64
C LEU A 74 5.56 9.85 -7.20
N ASN A 75 5.73 8.64 -6.65
CA ASN A 75 4.93 7.48 -7.03
C ASN A 75 3.43 7.67 -6.75
N ARG A 76 3.06 8.35 -5.67
CA ARG A 76 1.64 8.67 -5.36
C ARG A 76 1.12 9.83 -6.20
N ALA A 77 1.98 10.79 -6.53
CA ALA A 77 1.61 12.02 -7.23
C ALA A 77 1.49 11.86 -8.75
N HIS A 78 2.07 10.81 -9.37
CA HIS A 78 2.19 10.69 -10.84
C HIS A 78 0.87 10.90 -11.58
N LYS A 79 -0.26 10.43 -11.03
CA LYS A 79 -1.59 10.56 -11.65
C LYS A 79 -2.13 11.99 -11.71
N TYR A 80 -1.49 12.92 -11.00
CA TYR A 80 -1.86 14.34 -10.96
C TYR A 80 -0.89 15.23 -11.75
N THR A 81 0.11 14.66 -12.42
CA THR A 81 1.11 15.39 -13.20
C THR A 81 0.75 15.38 -14.69
N SER A 82 1.32 16.30 -15.44
CA SER A 82 1.15 16.38 -16.90
C SER A 82 1.88 15.26 -17.63
N ASP A 83 2.92 14.70 -17.03
CA ASP A 83 3.68 13.56 -17.55
C ASP A 83 3.84 12.49 -16.47
N PRO A 84 2.87 11.56 -16.38
CA PRO A 84 2.92 10.50 -15.38
C PRO A 84 4.15 9.59 -15.51
N LEU A 85 4.57 9.27 -16.75
CA LEU A 85 5.69 8.37 -16.98
C LEU A 85 7.00 9.01 -16.49
N ALA A 86 7.27 10.25 -16.86
CA ALA A 86 8.45 10.96 -16.39
C ALA A 86 8.46 11.06 -14.85
N THR A 87 7.31 11.32 -14.24
CA THR A 87 7.20 11.39 -12.76
C THR A 87 7.52 10.04 -12.11
N MET A 88 7.02 8.93 -12.65
CA MET A 88 7.33 7.60 -12.15
C MET A 88 8.79 7.20 -12.37
N GLN A 89 9.41 7.64 -13.48
CA GLN A 89 10.84 7.44 -13.71
C GLN A 89 11.69 8.23 -12.71
N MET A 90 11.30 9.47 -12.36
CA MET A 90 11.94 10.22 -11.28
C MET A 90 11.77 9.53 -9.92
N ALA A 91 10.61 8.93 -9.65
CA ALA A 91 10.39 8.13 -8.46
C ALA A 91 11.33 6.92 -8.41
N LEU A 92 11.51 6.22 -9.54
CA LEU A 92 12.42 5.07 -9.64
C LEU A 92 13.87 5.49 -9.40
N GLU A 93 14.30 6.63 -9.94
CA GLU A 93 15.64 7.16 -9.70
C GLU A 93 15.87 7.51 -8.22
N ALA A 94 14.90 8.19 -7.57
CA ALA A 94 14.97 8.46 -6.14
C ALA A 94 15.04 7.17 -5.30
N SER A 95 14.29 6.13 -5.69
CA SER A 95 14.37 4.81 -5.06
C SER A 95 15.76 4.17 -5.23
N ASN A 96 16.38 4.30 -6.41
CA ASN A 96 17.75 3.83 -6.64
C ASN A 96 18.76 4.54 -5.74
N GLN A 97 18.62 5.87 -5.55
CA GLN A 97 19.47 6.64 -4.62
C GLN A 97 19.30 6.17 -3.17
N SER A 98 18.07 5.93 -2.73
CA SER A 98 17.78 5.39 -1.40
C SER A 98 18.47 4.04 -1.20
N LEU A 99 18.29 3.12 -2.13
CA LEU A 99 18.84 1.75 -2.03
C LEU A 99 20.37 1.72 -2.18
N ALA A 100 20.97 2.64 -2.93
CA ALA A 100 22.42 2.80 -2.99
C ALA A 100 23.01 3.24 -1.64
N LEU A 101 22.26 4.01 -0.86
CA LEU A 101 22.65 4.46 0.49
C LEU A 101 22.33 3.42 1.57
N ASN A 102 21.19 2.74 1.45
CA ASN A 102 20.74 1.71 2.40
C ASN A 102 20.01 0.56 1.69
N ALA A 103 20.76 -0.41 1.20
CA ALA A 103 20.20 -1.62 0.57
C ALA A 103 19.49 -2.57 1.56
N SER A 104 19.63 -2.35 2.87
CA SER A 104 19.04 -3.21 3.91
C SER A 104 17.64 -2.75 4.36
N SER A 105 17.01 -1.81 3.67
CA SER A 105 15.67 -1.31 3.99
C SER A 105 14.58 -2.11 3.25
N PRO A 106 13.78 -2.96 3.93
CA PRO A 106 12.67 -3.67 3.28
C PRO A 106 11.65 -2.71 2.69
N ILE A 107 11.38 -1.59 3.37
CA ILE A 107 10.42 -0.56 2.93
C ILE A 107 10.87 0.08 1.61
N ALA A 108 12.15 0.37 1.45
CA ALA A 108 12.67 0.94 0.19
C ALA A 108 12.52 -0.05 -0.99
N TRP A 109 12.73 -1.34 -0.75
CA TRP A 109 12.49 -2.38 -1.75
C TRP A 109 11.00 -2.55 -2.09
N ILE A 110 10.11 -2.48 -1.09
CA ILE A 110 8.65 -2.50 -1.31
C ILE A 110 8.22 -1.30 -2.16
N ASN A 111 8.65 -0.09 -1.81
CA ASN A 111 8.35 1.11 -2.59
C ASN A 111 8.86 1.01 -4.02
N ARG A 112 10.10 0.49 -4.21
CA ARG A 112 10.62 0.22 -5.56
C ARG A 112 9.71 -0.70 -6.36
N GLY A 113 9.25 -1.79 -5.75
CA GLY A 113 8.32 -2.73 -6.39
C GLY A 113 7.00 -2.07 -6.80
N GLN A 114 6.45 -1.21 -5.96
CA GLN A 114 5.22 -0.46 -6.27
C GLN A 114 5.41 0.54 -7.42
N ILE A 115 6.55 1.22 -7.48
CA ILE A 115 6.90 2.12 -8.59
C ILE A 115 7.01 1.33 -9.90
N LEU A 116 7.72 0.20 -9.89
CA LEU A 116 7.89 -0.67 -11.06
C LEU A 116 6.56 -1.21 -11.57
N TYR A 117 5.63 -1.56 -10.67
CA TYR A 117 4.26 -1.91 -11.05
C TYR A 117 3.56 -0.79 -11.82
N ASN A 118 3.61 0.44 -11.31
CA ASN A 118 2.95 1.57 -11.95
C ASN A 118 3.53 1.88 -13.33
N ILE A 119 4.85 1.79 -13.48
CA ILE A 119 5.53 1.96 -14.78
C ILE A 119 5.11 0.83 -15.73
N GLY A 120 5.16 -0.44 -15.29
CA GLY A 120 4.74 -1.60 -16.09
C GLY A 120 3.29 -1.47 -16.53
N TYR A 121 2.39 -1.09 -15.62
CA TYR A 121 0.97 -0.85 -15.94
C TYR A 121 0.79 0.25 -16.98
N TYR A 122 1.56 1.34 -16.89
CA TYR A 122 1.52 2.43 -17.88
C TYR A 122 1.95 1.94 -19.27
N TYR A 123 3.02 1.16 -19.37
CA TYR A 123 3.45 0.55 -20.63
C TYR A 123 2.38 -0.40 -21.19
N GLN A 124 1.78 -1.23 -20.36
CA GLN A 124 0.75 -2.18 -20.77
C GLN A 124 -0.53 -1.48 -21.23
N ASP A 125 -1.02 -0.51 -20.44
CA ASP A 125 -2.35 0.07 -20.64
C ASP A 125 -2.34 1.29 -21.55
N GLN A 126 -1.39 2.21 -21.38
CA GLN A 126 -1.35 3.45 -22.15
C GLN A 126 -0.55 3.31 -23.45
N LEU A 127 0.63 2.69 -23.38
CA LEU A 127 1.52 2.55 -24.54
C LEU A 127 1.27 1.27 -25.35
N LYS A 128 0.46 0.34 -24.81
CA LYS A 128 0.17 -0.98 -25.43
C LYS A 128 1.44 -1.77 -25.77
N ASP A 129 2.47 -1.65 -24.92
CA ASP A 129 3.73 -2.36 -25.01
C ASP A 129 3.86 -3.42 -23.88
N PRO A 130 3.28 -4.63 -24.08
CA PRO A 130 3.35 -5.67 -23.07
C PRO A 130 4.75 -6.25 -22.90
N ALA A 131 5.64 -6.12 -23.87
CA ALA A 131 7.00 -6.62 -23.74
C ALA A 131 7.78 -5.81 -22.70
N THR A 132 7.75 -4.48 -22.81
CA THR A 132 8.36 -3.58 -21.82
C THR A 132 7.65 -3.68 -20.47
N ALA A 133 6.30 -3.80 -20.45
CA ALA A 133 5.55 -4.01 -19.21
C ALA A 133 6.02 -5.25 -18.43
N ASN A 134 6.20 -6.37 -19.12
CA ASN A 134 6.68 -7.61 -18.50
C ASN A 134 8.10 -7.50 -17.92
N MET A 135 8.97 -6.67 -18.50
CA MET A 135 10.30 -6.40 -17.89
C MET A 135 10.14 -5.74 -16.53
N TYR A 136 9.30 -4.70 -16.43
CA TYR A 136 9.03 -4.01 -15.16
C TYR A 136 8.33 -4.90 -14.14
N TYR A 137 7.41 -5.79 -14.54
CA TYR A 137 6.77 -6.73 -13.63
C TYR A 137 7.74 -7.79 -13.09
N ASN A 138 8.73 -8.21 -13.86
CA ASN A 138 9.78 -9.11 -13.36
C ASN A 138 10.67 -8.37 -12.35
N GLU A 139 11.11 -7.14 -12.66
CA GLU A 139 11.89 -6.32 -11.70
C GLU A 139 11.09 -6.03 -10.42
N GLN A 140 9.78 -5.84 -10.52
CA GLN A 140 8.88 -5.71 -9.38
C GLN A 140 8.95 -6.93 -8.45
N LEU A 141 8.88 -8.15 -9.01
CA LEU A 141 8.99 -9.38 -8.24
C LEU A 141 10.35 -9.51 -7.57
N ASP A 142 11.42 -9.13 -8.27
CA ASP A 142 12.77 -9.12 -7.71
C ASP A 142 12.87 -8.16 -6.53
N ALA A 143 12.26 -6.98 -6.62
CA ALA A 143 12.23 -6.02 -5.52
C ALA A 143 11.51 -6.58 -4.28
N PHE A 144 10.35 -7.23 -4.45
CA PHE A 144 9.67 -7.88 -3.32
C PHE A 144 10.44 -9.07 -2.76
N ASN A 145 11.13 -9.84 -3.60
CA ASN A 145 12.02 -10.90 -3.14
C ASN A 145 13.18 -10.35 -2.30
N GLN A 146 13.75 -9.20 -2.67
CA GLN A 146 14.78 -8.54 -1.86
C GLN A 146 14.22 -8.10 -0.50
N ALA A 147 13.03 -7.45 -0.47
CA ALA A 147 12.38 -7.08 0.78
C ALA A 147 12.17 -8.28 1.70
N ILE A 148 11.68 -9.40 1.16
CA ILE A 148 11.45 -10.66 1.90
C ILE A 148 12.78 -11.29 2.37
N SER A 149 13.85 -11.18 1.57
CA SER A 149 15.15 -11.72 1.98
C SER A 149 15.75 -10.98 3.18
N ILE A 150 15.44 -9.68 3.30
CA ILE A 150 15.88 -8.84 4.42
C ILE A 150 14.98 -9.07 5.64
N ASP A 151 13.66 -9.07 5.44
CA ASP A 151 12.67 -9.33 6.49
C ASP A 151 11.67 -10.40 6.03
N PRO A 152 11.93 -11.69 6.32
CA PRO A 152 11.04 -12.80 5.96
C PRO A 152 9.65 -12.76 6.64
N ASN A 153 9.49 -11.91 7.68
CA ASN A 153 8.23 -11.76 8.40
C ASN A 153 7.45 -10.51 7.97
N ASN A 154 7.89 -9.82 6.94
CA ASN A 154 7.20 -8.65 6.42
C ASN A 154 5.93 -9.06 5.63
N ALA A 155 4.77 -8.95 6.28
CA ALA A 155 3.49 -9.33 5.69
C ALA A 155 3.17 -8.49 4.43
N GLU A 156 3.54 -7.19 4.39
CA GLU A 156 3.32 -6.33 3.23
C GLU A 156 4.11 -6.80 2.01
N ALA A 157 5.38 -7.17 2.20
CA ALA A 157 6.22 -7.67 1.11
C ALA A 157 5.65 -8.98 0.51
N TRP A 158 5.19 -9.90 1.36
CA TRP A 158 4.54 -11.14 0.93
C TRP A 158 3.21 -10.87 0.22
N PHE A 159 2.40 -9.93 0.73
CA PHE A 159 1.13 -9.56 0.11
C PHE A 159 1.33 -8.97 -1.30
N ASN A 160 2.24 -8.00 -1.42
CA ASN A 160 2.58 -7.37 -2.69
C ASN A 160 3.17 -8.39 -3.69
N LYS A 161 4.00 -9.33 -3.23
CA LYS A 161 4.48 -10.44 -4.05
C LYS A 161 3.35 -11.33 -4.56
N GLY A 162 2.40 -11.70 -3.68
CA GLY A 162 1.23 -12.49 -4.07
C GLY A 162 0.40 -11.80 -5.14
N TYR A 163 0.16 -10.51 -4.97
CA TYR A 163 -0.56 -9.68 -5.93
C TYR A 163 0.17 -9.60 -7.28
N ALA A 164 1.49 -9.35 -7.26
CA ALA A 164 2.32 -9.28 -8.45
C ALA A 164 2.34 -10.60 -9.23
N LEU A 165 2.47 -11.73 -8.53
CA LEU A 165 2.44 -13.07 -9.14
C LEU A 165 1.12 -13.35 -9.85
N CYS A 166 -0.01 -13.00 -9.25
CA CYS A 166 -1.31 -13.14 -9.91
C CYS A 166 -1.45 -12.20 -11.10
N GLY A 167 -0.93 -10.98 -11.01
CA GLY A 167 -0.93 -10.01 -12.12
C GLY A 167 -0.25 -10.53 -13.40
N ILE A 168 0.76 -11.37 -13.25
CA ILE A 168 1.49 -11.99 -14.39
C ILE A 168 1.04 -13.44 -14.70
N GLY A 169 -0.10 -13.88 -14.15
CA GLY A 169 -0.66 -15.20 -14.41
C GLY A 169 -0.07 -16.37 -13.59
N ARG A 170 0.79 -16.09 -12.61
CA ARG A 170 1.41 -17.08 -11.71
C ARG A 170 0.62 -17.23 -10.40
N CYS A 171 -0.72 -17.32 -10.49
CA CYS A 171 -1.58 -17.27 -9.29
C CYS A 171 -1.38 -18.43 -8.33
N THR A 172 -0.96 -19.61 -8.78
CA THR A 172 -0.63 -20.73 -7.87
C THR A 172 0.48 -20.33 -6.87
N GLU A 173 1.49 -19.62 -7.34
CA GLU A 173 2.55 -19.08 -6.47
C GLU A 173 2.04 -17.90 -5.65
N GLY A 174 1.14 -17.08 -6.22
CA GLY A 174 0.47 -15.99 -5.51
C GLY A 174 -0.32 -16.48 -4.30
N VAL A 175 -1.07 -17.58 -4.45
CA VAL A 175 -1.78 -18.24 -3.33
C VAL A 175 -0.81 -18.62 -2.20
N ALA A 176 0.36 -19.18 -2.54
CA ALA A 176 1.35 -19.53 -1.52
C ALA A 176 1.89 -18.29 -0.78
N ALA A 177 2.09 -17.17 -1.49
CA ALA A 177 2.49 -15.91 -0.89
C ALA A 177 1.40 -15.33 0.04
N PHE A 178 0.13 -15.34 -0.36
CA PHE A 178 -0.98 -14.88 0.49
C PHE A 178 -1.18 -15.77 1.72
N LYS A 179 -1.01 -17.10 1.61
CA LYS A 179 -1.02 -18.01 2.77
C LYS A 179 0.13 -17.71 3.74
N LYS A 180 1.27 -17.22 3.25
CA LYS A 180 2.33 -16.73 4.12
C LYS A 180 1.90 -15.47 4.88
N VAL A 181 1.18 -14.54 4.22
CA VAL A 181 0.57 -13.38 4.90
C VAL A 181 -0.40 -13.81 5.97
N GLU A 182 -1.31 -14.76 5.66
CA GLU A 182 -2.29 -15.30 6.62
C GLU A 182 -1.63 -15.87 7.87
N ALA A 183 -0.50 -16.54 7.71
CA ALA A 183 0.27 -17.08 8.83
C ALA A 183 1.00 -16.00 9.65
N LEU A 184 1.36 -14.86 9.06
CA LEU A 184 2.05 -13.75 9.71
C LEU A 184 1.07 -12.76 10.36
N ASP A 185 0.02 -12.41 9.65
CA ASP A 185 -1.02 -11.48 10.08
C ASP A 185 -2.37 -11.89 9.44
N PRO A 186 -3.19 -12.70 10.14
CA PRO A 186 -4.50 -13.10 9.64
C PRO A 186 -5.48 -11.95 9.42
N SER A 187 -5.22 -10.79 10.05
CA SER A 187 -6.06 -9.58 9.96
C SER A 187 -5.60 -8.62 8.88
N TYR A 188 -4.59 -8.99 8.08
CA TYR A 188 -4.03 -8.10 7.05
C TYR A 188 -5.14 -7.61 6.08
N PRO A 189 -5.19 -6.29 5.80
CA PRO A 189 -6.26 -5.72 4.99
C PRO A 189 -6.41 -6.39 3.62
N TYR A 190 -7.65 -6.70 3.25
CA TYR A 190 -8.01 -7.32 1.96
C TYR A 190 -7.40 -8.70 1.68
N LEU A 191 -6.72 -9.32 2.66
CA LEU A 191 -6.06 -10.62 2.47
C LEU A 191 -7.04 -11.68 1.97
N GLN A 192 -8.15 -11.90 2.68
CA GLN A 192 -9.11 -12.95 2.36
C GLN A 192 -9.74 -12.78 0.97
N LEU A 193 -10.00 -11.52 0.58
CA LEU A 193 -10.53 -11.21 -0.76
C LEU A 193 -9.51 -11.58 -1.85
N ASN A 194 -8.25 -11.18 -1.67
CA ASN A 194 -7.20 -11.44 -2.66
C ASN A 194 -6.80 -12.92 -2.70
N LEU A 195 -6.79 -13.61 -1.56
CA LEU A 195 -6.53 -15.04 -1.48
C LEU A 195 -7.62 -15.84 -2.22
N ALA A 196 -8.89 -15.55 -1.95
CA ALA A 196 -10.00 -16.23 -2.62
C ALA A 196 -9.97 -15.98 -4.15
N GLN A 197 -9.64 -14.78 -4.57
CA GLN A 197 -9.50 -14.48 -6.00
C GLN A 197 -8.28 -15.20 -6.61
N ALA A 198 -7.17 -15.25 -5.92
CA ALA A 198 -5.97 -15.97 -6.37
C ALA A 198 -6.24 -17.49 -6.50
N GLU A 199 -6.92 -18.09 -5.52
CA GLU A 199 -7.32 -19.52 -5.55
C GLU A 199 -8.23 -19.82 -6.75
N LYS A 200 -9.22 -18.95 -7.00
CA LYS A 200 -10.08 -19.06 -8.18
C LYS A 200 -9.30 -18.98 -9.49
N LEU A 201 -8.38 -18.02 -9.62
CA LEU A 201 -7.56 -17.85 -10.83
C LEU A 201 -6.53 -18.97 -11.00
N ALA A 202 -6.04 -19.52 -9.91
CA ALA A 202 -5.11 -20.66 -9.89
C ALA A 202 -5.81 -22.01 -10.21
N GLY A 203 -7.15 -22.03 -10.30
CA GLY A 203 -7.91 -23.27 -10.44
C GLY A 203 -7.82 -24.17 -9.20
N VAL A 204 -7.52 -23.61 -8.04
CA VAL A 204 -7.50 -24.33 -6.76
C VAL A 204 -8.97 -24.48 -6.35
N GLU A 205 -9.53 -25.66 -6.59
CA GLU A 205 -10.87 -25.97 -6.10
C GLU A 205 -10.87 -25.98 -4.57
N THR A 206 -11.68 -25.12 -3.96
CA THR A 206 -11.95 -25.23 -2.52
C THR A 206 -12.62 -26.58 -2.27
N PRO A 207 -12.09 -27.45 -1.37
CA PRO A 207 -12.70 -28.72 -1.11
C PRO A 207 -14.17 -28.55 -0.78
N PHE A 208 -15.03 -29.44 -1.33
CA PHE A 208 -16.49 -29.41 -1.17
C PHE A 208 -16.94 -29.13 0.27
N TYR A 209 -16.28 -29.76 1.25
CA TYR A 209 -16.60 -29.58 2.67
C TYR A 209 -16.31 -28.15 3.20
N ILE A 210 -15.37 -27.39 2.60
CA ILE A 210 -15.11 -26.00 2.97
C ILE A 210 -16.15 -25.09 2.29
N GLN A 211 -16.43 -25.32 1.01
CA GLN A 211 -17.40 -24.56 0.25
C GLN A 211 -18.81 -24.61 0.86
N TYR A 212 -19.19 -25.79 1.41
CA TYR A 212 -20.50 -26.04 1.99
C TYR A 212 -20.48 -26.22 3.51
N ALA A 213 -19.40 -25.81 4.20
CA ALA A 213 -19.25 -25.99 5.64
C ALA A 213 -20.46 -25.47 6.45
N GLY A 214 -20.98 -24.30 6.10
CA GLY A 214 -22.17 -23.73 6.74
C GLY A 214 -23.43 -24.57 6.53
N GLU A 215 -23.66 -25.04 5.34
CA GLU A 215 -24.82 -25.87 4.98
C GLU A 215 -24.73 -27.25 5.63
N ILE A 216 -23.54 -27.84 5.66
CA ILE A 216 -23.28 -29.13 6.32
C ILE A 216 -23.53 -29.01 7.82
N VAL A 217 -23.06 -27.96 8.48
CA VAL A 217 -23.30 -27.72 9.92
C VAL A 217 -24.80 -27.56 10.18
N MET A 218 -25.51 -26.78 9.37
CA MET A 218 -26.96 -26.60 9.52
C MET A 218 -27.73 -27.92 9.30
N ALA A 219 -27.34 -28.74 8.34
CA ALA A 219 -27.93 -30.02 8.08
C ALA A 219 -27.72 -30.99 9.28
N VAL A 220 -26.50 -31.00 9.85
CA VAL A 220 -26.20 -31.83 11.04
C VAL A 220 -27.05 -31.42 12.25
N ILE A 221 -27.19 -30.09 12.47
CA ILE A 221 -28.04 -29.55 13.54
C ILE A 221 -29.50 -29.94 13.32
N ALA A 222 -30.02 -29.82 12.11
CA ALA A 222 -31.40 -30.20 11.79
C ALA A 222 -31.66 -31.69 12.03
N ILE A 223 -30.73 -32.58 11.65
CA ILE A 223 -30.80 -34.00 11.89
C ILE A 223 -30.80 -34.29 13.41
N ALA A 224 -29.92 -33.63 14.16
CA ALA A 224 -29.84 -33.80 15.61
C ALA A 224 -31.18 -33.37 16.29
N ILE A 225 -31.76 -32.27 15.88
CA ILE A 225 -33.09 -31.81 16.39
C ILE A 225 -34.17 -32.84 16.04
N ALA A 226 -34.23 -33.37 14.83
CA ALA A 226 -35.19 -34.35 14.40
C ALA A 226 -35.06 -35.66 15.21
N VAL A 227 -33.87 -36.12 15.48
CA VAL A 227 -33.59 -37.29 16.30
C VAL A 227 -34.07 -37.09 17.74
N ILE A 228 -33.76 -35.93 18.35
CA ILE A 228 -34.19 -35.59 19.72
C ILE A 228 -35.73 -35.53 19.78
N TRP A 229 -36.37 -34.91 18.80
CA TRP A 229 -37.82 -34.83 18.70
C TRP A 229 -38.46 -36.22 18.57
N TYR A 230 -37.92 -37.07 17.69
CA TYR A 230 -38.36 -38.48 17.53
C TYR A 230 -38.31 -39.26 18.82
N TRP A 231 -37.20 -39.19 19.59
CA TRP A 231 -37.08 -39.85 20.86
C TRP A 231 -38.00 -39.26 21.96
N ALA A 232 -38.21 -37.95 21.94
CA ALA A 232 -39.11 -37.29 22.89
C ALA A 232 -40.58 -37.69 22.65
N VAL A 233 -41.00 -37.86 21.40
CA VAL A 233 -42.35 -38.31 21.04
C VAL A 233 -42.53 -39.81 21.42
N ARG A 234 -41.52 -40.65 21.10
CA ARG A 234 -41.59 -42.08 21.36
C ARG A 234 -41.59 -42.44 22.87
N ARG A 235 -41.12 -41.57 23.74
CA ARG A 235 -41.18 -41.72 25.19
C ARG A 235 -42.56 -41.38 25.79
N LYS A 236 -43.44 -40.76 25.02
CA LYS A 236 -44.79 -40.36 25.49
C LYS A 236 -45.88 -41.41 25.15
N TYR A 237 -45.51 -42.39 24.34
CA TYR A 237 -46.34 -43.55 23.99
C TYR A 237 -45.62 -44.85 24.37
#